data_ea1243a06c67d2b695d18d90055f6d47
#
_entry.id   ea1243a06c67d2b695d18d90055f6d47
#
_cell.length_a   1.000
_cell.length_b   1.000
_cell.length_c   1.000
_cell.angle_alpha   90.00
_cell.angle_beta   90.00
_cell.angle_gamma   90.00
#
_symmetry.space_group_name_H-M   'P 1'
#
loop_
_entity.id
_entity.type
_entity.pdbx_description
1 polymer ?
#
loop_
_entity_poly.entity_id
_entity_poly.type
_entity_poly.pdbx_seq_one_letter_code
_entity_poly.pdbx_strand_id
1 'polypeptide(L)'
;NSKFLISAQVSGEGTIHDNQLFIRLIRNTASGFPGSDNIAICTGDNGSNNSAPENTSAYHGYATSNSDSTISTTHITNHVDSPSVAAGGNLQYKVQIYLQSSMTWYLNRCVTLYDATYGDYLPSFVTVMEIAQ
;
A
#
# COMPACT_ATOMS: atom_id res chain seq x y z
N ASN A 1 -12.95 -10.97 -20.93
CA ASN A 1 -12.66 -10.07 -19.81
C ASN A 1 -11.22 -10.30 -19.35
N SER A 2 -10.37 -9.29 -19.50
CA SER A 2 -8.97 -9.37 -19.02
C SER A 2 -8.91 -9.54 -17.51
N LYS A 3 -7.88 -10.22 -17.05
CA LYS A 3 -7.48 -10.29 -15.64
C LYS A 3 -6.18 -9.51 -15.45
N PHE A 4 -5.98 -8.99 -14.26
CA PHE A 4 -4.79 -8.22 -13.93
C PHE A 4 -4.09 -8.83 -12.72
N LEU A 5 -2.81 -9.12 -12.89
CA LEU A 5 -1.92 -9.50 -11.78
C LEU A 5 -1.32 -8.23 -11.21
N ILE A 6 -1.49 -8.01 -9.91
CA ILE A 6 -1.07 -6.80 -9.25
C ILE A 6 -0.15 -7.14 -8.09
N SER A 7 0.97 -6.45 -8.03
CA SER A 7 1.89 -6.46 -6.90
C SER A 7 2.25 -5.04 -6.53
N ALA A 8 2.39 -4.78 -5.24
CA ALA A 8 2.79 -3.48 -4.75
C ALA A 8 3.76 -3.62 -3.57
N GLN A 9 4.68 -2.69 -3.49
CA GLN A 9 5.57 -2.51 -2.35
C GLN A 9 5.49 -1.07 -1.87
N VAL A 10 5.34 -0.90 -0.57
CA VAL A 10 5.46 0.39 0.10
C VAL A 10 6.63 0.31 1.06
N SER A 11 7.60 1.17 0.87
CA SER A 11 8.83 1.23 1.64
C SER A 11 8.95 2.58 2.34
N GLY A 12 9.44 2.59 3.56
CA GLY A 12 9.62 3.83 4.31
C GLY A 12 9.76 3.60 5.80
N GLU A 13 9.73 4.69 6.56
CA GLU A 13 9.84 4.66 8.00
C GLU A 13 8.93 5.70 8.65
N GLY A 14 8.36 5.35 9.82
CA GLY A 14 7.51 6.23 10.62
C GLY A 14 8.27 6.88 11.77
N THR A 15 7.85 8.08 12.16
CA THR A 15 8.48 8.84 13.28
C THR A 15 8.14 8.30 14.66
N ILE A 16 7.22 7.37 14.77
CA ILE A 16 6.76 6.82 16.05
C ILE A 16 6.90 5.30 16.03
N HIS A 17 7.56 4.77 17.07
CA HIS A 17 7.66 3.33 17.31
C HIS A 17 6.31 2.76 17.76
N ASP A 18 6.14 1.45 17.66
CA ASP A 18 4.92 0.73 18.06
C ASP A 18 3.65 1.14 17.32
N ASN A 19 3.78 1.66 16.10
CA ASN A 19 2.67 2.03 15.27
C ASN A 19 2.50 1.13 14.07
N GLN A 20 1.30 1.16 13.54
CA GLN A 20 0.91 0.32 12.42
C GLN A 20 0.70 1.15 11.15
N LEU A 21 1.32 0.69 10.08
CA LEU A 21 1.05 1.13 8.73
C LEU A 21 0.12 0.11 8.07
N PHE A 22 -1.00 0.57 7.58
CA PHE A 22 -1.91 -0.23 6.77
C PHE A 22 -1.87 0.25 5.33
N ILE A 23 -1.84 -0.68 4.39
CA ILE A 23 -1.98 -0.36 2.98
C ILE A 23 -3.24 -1.01 2.41
N ARG A 24 -3.86 -0.31 1.48
CA ARG A 24 -5.05 -0.74 0.79
C ARG A 24 -4.87 -0.57 -0.70
N LEU A 25 -5.15 -1.62 -1.46
CA LEU A 25 -5.17 -1.58 -2.91
C LEU A 25 -6.55 -1.13 -3.37
N ILE A 26 -6.60 -0.07 -4.14
CA ILE A 26 -7.83 0.52 -4.67
C ILE A 26 -7.87 0.37 -6.17
N ARG A 27 -8.99 -0.10 -6.68
CA ARG A 27 -9.38 -0.03 -8.09
C ARG A 27 -10.39 1.08 -8.30
N ASN A 28 -10.29 1.76 -9.42
CA ASN A 28 -11.29 2.70 -9.89
C ASN A 28 -11.46 2.57 -11.40
N THR A 29 -12.70 2.72 -11.88
CA THR A 29 -13.04 2.66 -13.31
C THR A 29 -13.40 4.03 -13.89
N ALA A 30 -13.50 5.06 -13.06
CA ALA A 30 -13.71 6.43 -13.49
C ALA A 30 -12.39 7.20 -13.61
N SER A 31 -12.36 8.20 -14.47
CA SER A 31 -11.19 9.06 -14.61
C SER A 31 -10.94 9.90 -13.36
N GLY A 32 -9.71 9.98 -12.91
CA GLY A 32 -9.28 10.87 -11.81
C GLY A 32 -9.51 10.35 -10.40
N PHE A 33 -9.82 9.09 -10.20
CA PHE A 33 -10.09 8.49 -8.88
C PHE A 33 -11.12 9.26 -8.03
N PRO A 34 -12.35 9.53 -8.54
CA PRO A 34 -13.37 10.09 -7.68
C PRO A 34 -13.64 9.16 -6.51
N GLY A 35 -13.79 9.74 -5.32
CA GLY A 35 -13.88 8.96 -4.08
C GLY A 35 -15.06 7.99 -4.03
N SER A 36 -16.16 8.32 -4.70
CA SER A 36 -17.37 7.50 -4.79
C SER A 36 -17.18 6.15 -5.50
N ASP A 37 -16.19 6.07 -6.41
CA ASP A 37 -16.01 4.90 -7.28
C ASP A 37 -14.78 4.06 -6.89
N ASN A 38 -14.19 4.36 -5.73
CA ASN A 38 -13.07 3.62 -5.20
C ASN A 38 -13.52 2.27 -4.64
N ILE A 39 -13.03 1.19 -5.21
CA ILE A 39 -13.29 -0.17 -4.75
C ILE A 39 -12.02 -0.73 -4.15
N ALA A 40 -12.05 -1.03 -2.85
CA ALA A 40 -10.95 -1.75 -2.22
C ALA A 40 -10.94 -3.21 -2.71
N ILE A 41 -9.78 -3.67 -3.14
CA ILE A 41 -9.56 -5.03 -3.61
C ILE A 41 -8.43 -5.68 -2.82
N CYS A 42 -8.32 -7.01 -2.86
CA CYS A 42 -7.31 -7.72 -2.07
C CYS A 42 -7.47 -7.47 -0.56
N THR A 43 -8.71 -7.54 -0.07
CA THR A 43 -9.01 -7.23 1.32
C THR A 43 -9.08 -8.50 2.16
N GLY A 44 -8.51 -8.44 3.37
CA GLY A 44 -8.72 -9.45 4.40
C GLY A 44 -10.06 -9.25 5.12
N ASP A 45 -10.49 -10.27 5.84
CA ASP A 45 -11.62 -10.16 6.75
C ASP A 45 -11.18 -9.41 8.03
N ASN A 46 -11.79 -8.28 8.26
CA ASN A 46 -11.56 -7.48 9.46
C ASN A 46 -12.48 -7.95 10.60
N GLY A 47 -12.26 -9.12 11.14
CA GLY A 47 -13.04 -9.56 12.30
C GLY A 47 -13.21 -8.42 13.33
N SER A 48 -14.34 -8.41 14.03
CA SER A 48 -14.88 -7.33 14.86
C SER A 48 -14.00 -6.77 15.99
N ASN A 49 -12.78 -7.25 16.14
CA ASN A 49 -11.84 -6.85 17.20
C ASN A 49 -10.50 -6.31 16.64
N ASN A 50 -10.45 -5.92 15.40
CA ASN A 50 -9.21 -5.52 14.78
C ASN A 50 -9.10 -3.99 14.70
N SER A 51 -7.98 -3.43 15.15
CA SER A 51 -7.69 -2.01 15.00
C SER A 51 -7.32 -1.60 13.57
N ALA A 52 -7.29 -2.54 12.65
CA ALA A 52 -7.06 -2.25 11.24
C ALA A 52 -8.28 -1.55 10.62
N PRO A 53 -8.10 -0.54 9.76
CA PRO A 53 -9.17 0.04 8.97
C PRO A 53 -9.83 -1.02 8.10
N GLU A 54 -11.13 -0.88 7.87
CA GLU A 54 -11.85 -1.73 6.92
C GLU A 54 -11.15 -1.77 5.56
N ASN A 55 -11.18 -2.92 4.93
CA ASN A 55 -10.62 -3.15 3.60
C ASN A 55 -9.09 -2.99 3.51
N THR A 56 -8.36 -3.34 4.56
CA THR A 56 -6.91 -3.40 4.54
C THR A 56 -6.42 -4.55 3.66
N SER A 57 -5.49 -4.28 2.76
CA SER A 57 -4.86 -5.29 1.88
C SER A 57 -3.61 -5.89 2.48
N ALA A 58 -2.82 -5.11 3.19
CA ALA A 58 -1.65 -5.56 3.93
C ALA A 58 -1.35 -4.60 5.08
N TYR A 59 -0.60 -5.10 6.04
CA TYR A 59 -0.30 -4.37 7.25
C TYR A 59 1.17 -4.59 7.63
N HIS A 60 1.78 -3.54 8.16
CA HIS A 60 3.08 -3.59 8.78
C HIS A 60 2.99 -3.13 10.23
N GLY A 61 3.34 -4.02 11.15
CA GLY A 61 3.50 -3.68 12.56
C GLY A 61 4.95 -3.23 12.80
N TYR A 62 5.14 -1.99 13.16
CA TYR A 62 6.44 -1.46 13.50
C TYR A 62 6.59 -1.48 15.03
N ALA A 63 7.29 -2.48 15.52
CA ALA A 63 7.42 -2.76 16.94
C ALA A 63 8.89 -2.78 17.40
N THR A 64 9.64 -1.71 17.14
CA THR A 64 10.99 -1.68 17.68
C THR A 64 11.38 -0.35 18.32
N SER A 65 12.09 -0.45 19.41
CA SER A 65 12.69 0.62 20.17
C SER A 65 13.83 1.30 19.45
N ASN A 66 13.85 1.39 18.09
CA ASN A 66 15.06 1.78 17.54
C ASN A 66 15.17 2.35 16.18
N SER A 67 16.03 3.20 16.04
CA SER A 67 16.78 3.57 14.87
C SER A 67 15.95 4.16 13.74
N ASP A 68 15.78 5.46 13.79
CA ASP A 68 15.28 6.30 12.68
C ASP A 68 16.12 6.19 11.38
N SER A 69 16.75 5.06 11.15
CA SER A 69 17.66 4.81 10.03
C SER A 69 17.35 3.52 9.24
N THR A 70 16.27 2.82 9.57
CA THR A 70 15.94 1.54 8.97
C THR A 70 14.60 1.59 8.25
N ILE A 71 14.61 1.33 6.95
CA ILE A 71 13.40 1.23 6.14
C ILE A 71 12.68 -0.10 6.39
N SER A 72 11.38 0.01 6.54
CA SER A 72 10.47 -1.14 6.51
C SER A 72 9.74 -1.23 5.19
N THR A 73 9.39 -2.45 4.78
CA THR A 73 8.62 -2.69 3.55
C THR A 73 7.35 -3.46 3.83
N THR A 74 6.28 -3.06 3.17
CA THR A 74 4.99 -3.75 3.19
C THR A 74 4.60 -4.14 1.77
N HIS A 75 4.15 -5.37 1.59
CA HIS A 75 3.90 -5.94 0.27
C HIS A 75 2.46 -6.38 0.08
N ILE A 76 1.94 -6.16 -1.13
CA ILE A 76 0.81 -6.88 -1.72
C ILE A 76 1.38 -7.73 -2.84
N THR A 77 1.24 -9.05 -2.73
CA THR A 77 1.91 -9.97 -3.66
C THR A 77 0.89 -10.75 -4.48
N ASN A 78 1.02 -10.67 -5.80
CA ASN A 78 0.31 -11.54 -6.74
C ASN A 78 -1.22 -11.55 -6.59
N HIS A 79 -1.83 -10.42 -6.31
CA HIS A 79 -3.30 -10.30 -6.33
C HIS A 79 -3.82 -10.36 -7.77
N VAL A 80 -4.78 -11.22 -8.02
CA VAL A 80 -5.46 -11.29 -9.32
C VAL A 80 -6.80 -10.58 -9.22
N ASP A 81 -6.93 -9.48 -9.97
CA ASP A 81 -8.19 -8.75 -10.11
C ASP A 81 -8.88 -9.10 -11.43
N SER A 82 -10.19 -9.18 -11.40
CA SER A 82 -11.03 -9.47 -12.57
C SER A 82 -12.12 -8.39 -12.72
N PRO A 83 -11.75 -7.17 -13.11
CA PRO A 83 -12.70 -6.09 -13.23
C PRO A 83 -13.63 -6.29 -14.42
N SER A 84 -14.92 -6.00 -14.23
CA SER A 84 -15.89 -5.95 -15.32
C SER A 84 -15.84 -4.58 -16.01
N VAL A 85 -14.83 -4.35 -16.83
CA VAL A 85 -14.67 -3.10 -17.58
C VAL A 85 -14.81 -3.41 -19.07
N ALA A 86 -15.60 -2.61 -19.78
CA ALA A 86 -15.74 -2.72 -21.23
C ALA A 86 -14.42 -2.40 -21.94
N ALA A 87 -14.23 -2.98 -23.13
CA ALA A 87 -13.07 -2.66 -23.95
C ALA A 87 -12.94 -1.13 -24.19
N GLY A 88 -11.77 -0.58 -23.96
CA GLY A 88 -11.52 0.86 -24.04
C GLY A 88 -11.98 1.67 -22.83
N GLY A 89 -12.54 1.04 -21.80
CA GLY A 89 -12.89 1.68 -20.55
C GLY A 89 -11.66 2.00 -19.68
N ASN A 90 -11.81 2.96 -18.77
CA ASN A 90 -10.77 3.32 -17.83
C ASN A 90 -10.63 2.26 -16.74
N LEU A 91 -9.39 1.95 -16.40
CA LEU A 91 -9.05 1.12 -15.27
C LEU A 91 -7.81 1.69 -14.60
N GLN A 92 -7.91 1.98 -13.33
CA GLN A 92 -6.84 2.60 -12.54
C GLN A 92 -6.65 1.85 -11.22
N TYR A 93 -5.41 1.75 -10.80
CA TYR A 93 -5.04 1.20 -9.49
C TYR A 93 -4.20 2.19 -8.70
N LYS A 94 -4.39 2.22 -7.40
CA LYS A 94 -3.51 2.95 -6.47
C LYS A 94 -3.39 2.23 -5.14
N VAL A 95 -2.31 2.50 -4.43
CA VAL A 95 -2.15 2.13 -3.02
C VAL A 95 -2.51 3.34 -2.17
N GLN A 96 -3.35 3.13 -1.18
CA GLN A 96 -3.60 4.09 -0.11
C GLN A 96 -2.90 3.63 1.15
N ILE A 97 -2.36 4.58 1.89
CA ILE A 97 -1.70 4.37 3.18
C ILE A 97 -2.59 4.92 4.27
N TYR A 98 -2.73 4.18 5.34
CA TYR A 98 -3.35 4.61 6.59
C TYR A 98 -2.38 4.40 7.75
N LEU A 99 -2.25 5.40 8.59
CA LEU A 99 -1.42 5.37 9.80
C LEU A 99 -2.31 5.34 11.03
N GLN A 100 -2.08 4.41 11.93
CA GLN A 100 -2.93 4.20 13.11
C GLN A 100 -2.95 5.39 14.06
N SER A 101 -1.88 6.16 14.11
CA SER A 101 -1.76 7.33 14.97
C SER A 101 -1.16 8.51 14.21
N SER A 102 -1.16 9.67 14.87
CA SER A 102 -0.57 10.90 14.33
C SER A 102 0.95 10.78 14.24
N MET A 103 1.43 10.17 13.19
CA MET A 103 2.85 10.10 12.86
C MET A 103 3.13 10.61 11.46
N THR A 104 4.37 10.94 11.17
CA THR A 104 4.83 11.21 9.81
C THR A 104 5.46 9.94 9.25
N TRP A 105 5.05 9.55 8.04
CA TRP A 105 5.68 8.47 7.30
C TRP A 105 6.56 9.04 6.20
N TYR A 106 7.80 8.65 6.19
CA TYR A 106 8.77 9.03 5.16
C TYR A 106 8.82 7.96 4.09
N LEU A 107 8.19 8.23 2.95
CA LEU A 107 8.14 7.31 1.83
C LEU A 107 9.51 7.20 1.16
N ASN A 108 9.94 5.97 0.89
CA ASN A 108 11.17 5.61 0.19
C ASN A 108 12.48 6.00 0.91
N ARG A 109 12.41 6.39 2.17
CA ARG A 109 13.59 6.75 2.95
C ARG A 109 13.36 6.53 4.44
N CYS A 110 14.43 6.50 5.21
CA CYS A 110 14.37 6.53 6.67
C CYS A 110 14.05 7.94 7.21
N VAL A 111 13.69 8.01 8.47
CA VAL A 111 13.37 9.26 9.18
C VAL A 111 14.58 10.16 9.23
N THR A 112 15.70 9.61 9.69
CA THR A 112 16.94 10.36 9.86
C THR A 112 17.93 10.01 8.76
N LEU A 113 18.19 10.97 7.91
CA LEU A 113 19.26 10.90 6.92
C LEU A 113 20.53 11.44 7.57
N TYR A 114 21.32 10.58 8.19
CA TYR A 114 22.52 11.00 8.91
C TYR A 114 23.64 11.47 8.00
N ASP A 115 23.75 10.97 6.86
CA ASP A 115 24.49 11.42 5.67
C ASP A 115 24.31 10.37 4.58
N ALA A 116 24.94 10.57 3.45
CA ALA A 116 24.84 9.64 2.31
C ALA A 116 25.41 8.24 2.60
N THR A 117 25.97 8.00 3.80
CA THR A 117 26.67 6.77 4.14
C THR A 117 25.78 5.82 4.96
N TYR A 118 24.78 6.33 5.70
CA TYR A 118 24.01 5.54 6.67
C TYR A 118 22.49 5.62 6.46
N GLY A 119 22.00 6.36 5.52
CA GLY A 119 20.56 6.45 5.23
C GLY A 119 20.11 5.40 4.24
N ASP A 120 19.09 4.61 4.62
CA ASP A 120 18.47 3.66 3.71
C ASP A 120 17.52 4.37 2.73
N TYR A 121 17.55 3.92 1.48
CA TYR A 121 16.61 4.30 0.43
C TYR A 121 16.10 3.05 -0.27
N LEU A 122 14.80 2.87 -0.29
CA LEU A 122 14.18 1.74 -0.96
C LEU A 122 12.92 2.18 -1.69
N PRO A 123 12.78 1.89 -3.00
CA PRO A 123 11.65 2.38 -3.76
C PRO A 123 10.34 1.71 -3.37
N SER A 124 9.26 2.47 -3.42
CA SER A 124 7.90 1.94 -3.47
C SER A 124 7.47 1.82 -4.93
N PHE A 125 6.68 0.80 -5.25
CA PHE A 125 6.18 0.60 -6.61
C PHE A 125 4.83 -0.11 -6.62
N VAL A 126 4.14 0.02 -7.76
CA VAL A 126 2.98 -0.80 -8.11
C VAL A 126 3.24 -1.37 -9.49
N THR A 127 3.11 -2.68 -9.61
CA THR A 127 3.18 -3.39 -10.89
C THR A 127 1.80 -3.92 -11.23
N VAL A 128 1.34 -3.64 -12.44
CA VAL A 128 0.09 -4.17 -12.98
C VAL A 128 0.39 -4.85 -14.29
N MET A 129 0.05 -6.13 -14.39
CA MET A 129 0.24 -6.93 -15.59
C MET A 129 -1.11 -7.45 -16.07
N GLU A 130 -1.48 -7.16 -17.30
CA GLU A 130 -2.67 -7.75 -17.93
C GLU A 130 -2.37 -9.20 -18.30
N ILE A 131 -3.27 -10.09 -17.92
CA ILE A 131 -3.22 -11.51 -18.27
C ILE A 131 -4.28 -11.71 -19.38
N ALA A 132 -3.81 -11.96 -20.58
CA ALA A 132 -4.69 -12.33 -21.68
C ALA A 132 -5.39 -13.67 -21.40
N GLN A 133 -6.66 -13.77 -21.78
CA GLN A 133 -7.44 -15.01 -21.76
C GLN A 133 -7.49 -15.61 -23.15
#